data_67f3d0c066a1610560044eba0896f3df
#
_entry.id   67f3d0c066a1610560044eba0896f3df
#
_cell.length_a   1.000
_cell.length_b   1.000
_cell.length_c   1.000
_cell.angle_alpha   90.00
_cell.angle_beta   90.00
_cell.angle_gamma   90.00
#
_symmetry.space_group_name_H-M   'P 1'
#
loop_
_entity.id
_entity.type
_entity.pdbx_description
1 polymer ?
#
loop_
_entity_poly.entity_id
_entity_poly.type
_entity_poly.pdbx_seq_one_letter_code
_entity_poly.pdbx_strand_id
1 'polypeptide(L)'
;CDGNLSATLIVKFLLRFTNNLTYFFHVGKGHGLVQNKEEDIVQQIIHSEVKLIIIPDAGSNDSGQCGILKSVGTDILILDHHEISTPNPYAIIINHHLGEGLNTALSGTGVTHKFVQSCAESWNIDLGDLYYDLVATSIISDICDLTTLENRAYIKYGFEHITDPMLELMFTKFNRKGNNPIGVSWGTAPPINSLCRGDDQQAKIDFFMALVGKGDMD
;
A
#
# COMPACT_ATOMS: atom_id res chain seq x y z
N CYS A 1 2.87 6.27 5.25
CA CYS A 1 3.85 5.75 4.28
C CYS A 1 3.36 4.42 3.70
N ASP A 2 3.02 3.44 4.57
CA ASP A 2 2.64 2.10 4.17
C ASP A 2 1.49 2.11 3.15
N GLY A 3 0.38 2.80 3.40
CA GLY A 3 -0.74 2.89 2.48
C GLY A 3 -0.38 3.41 1.08
N ASN A 4 0.55 4.36 0.96
CA ASN A 4 1.00 4.83 -0.35
C ASN A 4 1.89 3.80 -1.06
N LEU A 5 2.78 3.12 -0.33
CA LEU A 5 3.66 2.11 -0.92
C LEU A 5 2.89 0.86 -1.33
N SER A 6 1.90 0.42 -0.53
CA SER A 6 1.03 -0.70 -0.88
C SER A 6 0.12 -0.37 -2.07
N ALA A 7 -0.45 0.84 -2.12
CA ALA A 7 -1.20 1.31 -3.28
C ALA A 7 -0.33 1.40 -4.54
N THR A 8 0.90 1.92 -4.41
CA THR A 8 1.87 1.97 -5.51
C THR A 8 2.15 0.57 -6.06
N LEU A 9 2.42 -0.38 -5.18
CA LEU A 9 2.75 -1.75 -5.56
C LEU A 9 1.61 -2.39 -6.36
N ILE A 10 0.39 -2.37 -5.83
CA ILE A 10 -0.76 -2.99 -6.51
C ILE A 10 -1.08 -2.29 -7.83
N VAL A 11 -0.98 -0.96 -7.89
CA VAL A 11 -1.21 -0.21 -9.13
C VAL A 11 -0.16 -0.51 -10.19
N LYS A 12 1.14 -0.53 -9.84
CA LYS A 12 2.20 -0.93 -10.78
C LYS A 12 1.99 -2.33 -11.33
N PHE A 13 1.57 -3.26 -10.49
CA PHE A 13 1.24 -4.61 -10.93
C PHE A 13 0.05 -4.62 -11.90
N LEU A 14 -1.05 -3.95 -11.56
CA LEU A 14 -2.26 -3.90 -12.38
C LEU A 14 -2.03 -3.18 -13.73
N LEU A 15 -1.19 -2.14 -13.77
CA LEU A 15 -0.86 -1.42 -15.00
C LEU A 15 -0.18 -2.30 -16.06
N ARG A 16 0.33 -3.48 -15.69
CA ARG A 16 0.83 -4.47 -16.66
C ARG A 16 -0.29 -5.10 -17.50
N PHE A 17 -1.55 -4.99 -17.07
CA PHE A 17 -2.71 -5.66 -17.67
C PHE A 17 -3.79 -4.70 -18.14
N THR A 18 -3.93 -3.54 -17.48
CA THR A 18 -5.01 -2.59 -17.78
C THR A 18 -4.62 -1.17 -17.46
N ASN A 19 -5.14 -0.24 -18.25
CA ASN A 19 -5.10 1.21 -17.94
C ASN A 19 -6.45 1.72 -17.39
N ASN A 20 -7.45 0.85 -17.26
CA ASN A 20 -8.77 1.22 -16.72
C ASN A 20 -8.75 1.19 -15.19
N LEU A 21 -8.01 2.11 -14.60
CA LEU A 21 -7.84 2.27 -13.15
C LEU A 21 -8.25 3.68 -12.73
N THR A 22 -9.07 3.75 -11.70
CA THR A 22 -9.43 5.00 -11.01
C THR A 22 -8.82 4.98 -9.61
N TYR A 23 -8.27 6.10 -9.17
CA TYR A 23 -7.63 6.24 -7.86
C TYR A 23 -8.47 7.14 -6.95
N PHE A 24 -8.66 6.70 -5.72
CA PHE A 24 -9.35 7.46 -4.69
C PHE A 24 -8.36 7.79 -3.57
N PHE A 25 -8.28 9.06 -3.18
CA PHE A 25 -7.37 9.52 -2.15
C PHE A 25 -8.16 10.15 -1.00
N HIS A 26 -7.75 9.87 0.22
CA HIS A 26 -8.29 10.55 1.38
C HIS A 26 -7.84 12.01 1.46
N VAL A 27 -8.76 12.90 1.80
CA VAL A 27 -8.44 14.26 2.25
C VAL A 27 -8.06 14.21 3.74
N GLY A 28 -6.93 14.82 4.09
CA GLY A 28 -6.44 14.85 5.47
C GLY A 28 -5.98 13.47 5.96
N LYS A 29 -6.37 13.11 7.19
CA LYS A 29 -5.91 11.90 7.89
C LYS A 29 -6.87 10.72 7.79
N GLY A 30 -7.60 10.59 6.69
CA GLY A 30 -8.51 9.47 6.46
C GLY A 30 -7.78 8.13 6.39
N HIS A 31 -8.46 7.05 6.77
CA HIS A 31 -7.94 5.68 6.73
C HIS A 31 -9.07 4.72 6.34
N GLY A 32 -8.83 3.84 5.37
CA GLY A 32 -9.82 2.90 4.86
C GLY A 32 -11.01 3.59 4.18
N LEU A 33 -12.22 3.10 4.43
CA LEU A 33 -13.47 3.64 3.91
C LEU A 33 -14.22 4.55 4.91
N VAL A 34 -13.59 4.85 6.04
CA VAL A 34 -14.22 5.66 7.09
C VAL A 34 -14.38 7.09 6.62
N GLN A 35 -15.61 7.60 6.74
CA GLN A 35 -15.98 8.97 6.37
C GLN A 35 -15.27 10.00 7.25
N ASN A 36 -14.64 10.97 6.61
CA ASN A 36 -14.33 12.25 7.23
C ASN A 36 -15.52 13.21 7.04
N LYS A 37 -15.65 14.21 7.92
CA LYS A 37 -16.73 15.20 7.82
C LYS A 37 -16.73 15.99 6.50
N GLU A 38 -15.61 15.99 5.78
CA GLU A 38 -15.39 16.80 4.58
C GLU A 38 -15.44 15.96 3.29
N GLU A 39 -15.44 14.63 3.39
CA GLU A 39 -15.38 13.77 2.20
C GLU A 39 -16.08 12.43 2.44
N ASP A 40 -16.98 12.09 1.52
CA ASP A 40 -17.60 10.77 1.46
C ASP A 40 -16.95 9.95 0.33
N ILE A 41 -15.88 9.24 0.65
CA ILE A 41 -15.15 8.38 -0.31
C ILE A 41 -16.06 7.26 -0.85
N VAL A 42 -17.01 6.78 -0.05
CA VAL A 42 -17.99 5.76 -0.48
C VAL A 42 -18.88 6.31 -1.58
N GLN A 43 -19.36 7.55 -1.45
CA GLN A 43 -20.15 8.18 -2.50
C GLN A 43 -19.33 8.46 -3.77
N GLN A 44 -18.07 8.84 -3.66
CA GLN A 44 -17.20 8.98 -4.84
C GLN A 44 -17.03 7.66 -5.58
N ILE A 45 -16.81 6.56 -4.85
CA ILE A 45 -16.71 5.22 -5.43
C ILE A 45 -18.02 4.86 -6.14
N ILE A 46 -19.19 5.09 -5.52
CA ILE A 46 -20.49 4.82 -6.11
C ILE A 46 -20.69 5.61 -7.41
N HIS A 47 -20.41 6.92 -7.39
CA HIS A 47 -20.54 7.77 -8.57
C HIS A 47 -19.59 7.40 -9.73
N SER A 48 -18.47 6.75 -9.41
CA SER A 48 -17.50 6.29 -10.41
C SER A 48 -17.91 4.98 -11.09
N GLU A 49 -18.97 4.33 -10.63
CA GLU A 49 -19.53 3.08 -11.17
C GLU A 49 -18.49 1.93 -11.31
N VAL A 50 -17.44 1.97 -10.50
CA VAL A 50 -16.39 0.92 -10.51
C VAL A 50 -16.98 -0.42 -10.07
N LYS A 51 -16.53 -1.51 -10.70
CA LYS A 51 -17.02 -2.87 -10.42
C LYS A 51 -16.20 -3.61 -9.37
N LEU A 52 -14.95 -3.23 -9.22
CA LEU A 52 -14.05 -3.77 -8.21
C LEU A 52 -13.28 -2.62 -7.57
N ILE A 53 -13.27 -2.58 -6.25
CA ILE A 53 -12.34 -1.74 -5.49
C ILE A 53 -11.31 -2.62 -4.78
N ILE A 54 -10.06 -2.19 -4.81
CA ILE A 54 -8.97 -2.80 -4.06
C ILE A 54 -8.51 -1.79 -3.01
N ILE A 55 -8.49 -2.20 -1.77
CA ILE A 55 -8.15 -1.35 -0.61
C ILE A 55 -6.88 -1.91 0.03
N PRO A 56 -5.70 -1.34 -0.29
CA PRO A 56 -4.47 -1.75 0.34
C PRO A 56 -4.26 -1.03 1.67
N ASP A 57 -3.67 -1.72 2.64
CA ASP A 57 -3.27 -1.22 3.96
C ASP A 57 -4.42 -0.70 4.85
N ALA A 58 -5.66 -1.08 4.57
CA ALA A 58 -6.82 -0.65 5.35
C ALA A 58 -8.07 -1.46 5.02
N GLY A 59 -9.13 -1.26 5.81
CA GLY A 59 -10.48 -1.64 5.43
C GLY A 59 -11.01 -2.93 6.06
N SER A 60 -10.18 -3.72 6.73
CA SER A 60 -10.61 -4.98 7.36
C SER A 60 -11.80 -4.80 8.30
N ASN A 61 -11.90 -3.66 8.96
CA ASN A 61 -12.96 -3.35 9.93
C ASN A 61 -14.10 -2.48 9.36
N ASP A 62 -14.09 -2.15 8.07
CA ASP A 62 -15.03 -1.20 7.44
C ASP A 62 -16.30 -1.89 6.91
N SER A 63 -16.84 -2.86 7.68
CA SER A 63 -17.98 -3.71 7.28
C SER A 63 -19.19 -2.91 6.82
N GLY A 64 -19.52 -1.80 7.51
CA GLY A 64 -20.66 -0.96 7.16
C GLY A 64 -20.53 -0.34 5.76
N GLN A 65 -19.39 0.25 5.46
CA GLN A 65 -19.07 0.86 4.17
C GLN A 65 -18.97 -0.18 3.05
N CYS A 66 -18.36 -1.33 3.34
CA CYS A 66 -18.31 -2.46 2.43
C CYS A 66 -19.72 -2.97 2.08
N GLY A 67 -20.63 -3.03 3.07
CA GLY A 67 -22.03 -3.40 2.84
C GLY A 67 -22.74 -2.46 1.89
N ILE A 68 -22.53 -1.15 2.03
CA ILE A 68 -23.10 -0.13 1.10
C ILE A 68 -22.56 -0.35 -0.32
N LEU A 69 -21.25 -0.46 -0.50
CA LEU A 69 -20.63 -0.68 -1.82
C LEU A 69 -21.10 -1.99 -2.45
N LYS A 70 -21.18 -3.06 -1.67
CA LYS A 70 -21.67 -4.36 -2.15
C LYS A 70 -23.13 -4.30 -2.60
N SER A 71 -23.97 -3.51 -1.93
CA SER A 71 -25.39 -3.36 -2.28
C SER A 71 -25.61 -2.68 -3.64
N VAL A 72 -24.66 -1.90 -4.11
CA VAL A 72 -24.68 -1.26 -5.45
C VAL A 72 -23.92 -2.06 -6.51
N GLY A 73 -23.43 -3.26 -6.16
CA GLY A 73 -22.79 -4.18 -7.10
C GLY A 73 -21.29 -3.99 -7.28
N THR A 74 -20.61 -3.31 -6.36
CA THR A 74 -19.15 -3.21 -6.34
C THR A 74 -18.55 -4.37 -5.56
N ASP A 75 -17.63 -5.11 -6.17
CA ASP A 75 -16.82 -6.12 -5.48
C ASP A 75 -15.67 -5.45 -4.73
N ILE A 76 -15.26 -6.08 -3.61
CA ILE A 76 -14.29 -5.46 -2.69
C ILE A 76 -13.19 -6.48 -2.36
N LEU A 77 -11.95 -6.09 -2.60
CA LEU A 77 -10.75 -6.81 -2.18
C LEU A 77 -9.96 -5.93 -1.19
N ILE A 78 -9.69 -6.47 -0.03
CA ILE A 78 -8.93 -5.79 1.03
C ILE A 78 -7.60 -6.53 1.21
N LEU A 79 -6.50 -5.78 1.18
CA LEU A 79 -5.14 -6.28 1.39
C LEU A 79 -4.56 -5.54 2.61
N ASP A 80 -4.78 -6.07 3.81
CA ASP A 80 -4.61 -5.31 5.05
C ASP A 80 -3.81 -6.12 6.09
N HIS A 81 -3.24 -5.45 7.07
CA HIS A 81 -2.44 -6.03 8.13
C HIS A 81 -2.93 -5.64 9.55
N HIS A 82 -3.92 -4.75 9.63
CA HIS A 82 -4.46 -4.32 10.92
C HIS A 82 -5.24 -5.42 11.62
N GLU A 83 -5.28 -5.38 12.96
CA GLU A 83 -6.10 -6.31 13.75
C GLU A 83 -7.57 -6.22 13.34
N ILE A 84 -8.21 -7.40 13.25
CA ILE A 84 -9.61 -7.50 12.87
C ILE A 84 -10.45 -7.57 14.14
N SER A 85 -11.21 -6.51 14.40
CA SER A 85 -12.12 -6.42 15.53
C SER A 85 -13.58 -6.67 15.16
N THR A 86 -13.93 -6.49 13.88
CA THR A 86 -15.31 -6.62 13.39
C THR A 86 -15.35 -7.53 12.16
N PRO A 87 -16.20 -8.56 12.13
CA PRO A 87 -16.38 -9.37 10.93
C PRO A 87 -16.87 -8.53 9.76
N ASN A 88 -16.28 -8.76 8.58
CA ASN A 88 -16.66 -8.07 7.35
C ASN A 88 -17.01 -9.11 6.26
N PRO A 89 -18.27 -9.52 6.14
CA PRO A 89 -18.69 -10.55 5.18
C PRO A 89 -18.87 -10.01 3.74
N TYR A 90 -18.70 -8.73 3.51
CA TYR A 90 -18.97 -8.06 2.23
C TYR A 90 -17.75 -7.94 1.32
N ALA A 91 -16.56 -8.26 1.83
CA ALA A 91 -15.30 -8.16 1.13
C ALA A 91 -14.52 -9.48 1.14
N ILE A 92 -13.69 -9.67 0.13
CA ILE A 92 -12.60 -10.64 0.20
C ILE A 92 -11.46 -9.97 0.94
N ILE A 93 -11.05 -10.54 2.06
CA ILE A 93 -9.99 -9.97 2.92
C ILE A 93 -8.79 -10.90 2.92
N ILE A 94 -7.64 -10.35 2.55
CA ILE A 94 -6.33 -10.96 2.71
C ILE A 94 -5.62 -10.22 3.83
N ASN A 95 -5.51 -10.91 4.97
CA ASN A 95 -4.92 -10.35 6.18
C ASN A 95 -4.29 -11.51 6.98
N HIS A 96 -3.08 -11.32 7.43
CA HIS A 96 -2.33 -12.37 8.14
C HIS A 96 -2.96 -12.74 9.50
N HIS A 97 -3.81 -11.89 10.07
CA HIS A 97 -4.56 -12.24 11.29
C HIS A 97 -5.69 -13.27 11.05
N LEU A 98 -6.03 -13.60 9.80
CA LEU A 98 -7.01 -14.61 9.44
C LEU A 98 -6.41 -16.02 9.28
N GLY A 99 -5.08 -16.16 9.31
CA GLY A 99 -4.38 -17.42 9.12
C GLY A 99 -3.53 -17.83 10.32
N GLU A 100 -3.25 -19.12 10.44
CA GLU A 100 -2.33 -19.63 11.47
C GLU A 100 -0.89 -19.67 10.95
N GLY A 101 0.08 -19.41 11.83
CA GLY A 101 1.51 -19.51 11.52
C GLY A 101 2.07 -18.47 10.55
N LEU A 102 1.30 -17.42 10.25
CA LEU A 102 1.72 -16.32 9.40
C LEU A 102 2.53 -15.28 10.18
N ASN A 103 3.33 -14.50 9.48
CA ASN A 103 4.05 -13.36 10.05
C ASN A 103 3.08 -12.19 10.29
N THR A 104 2.58 -12.05 11.50
CA THR A 104 1.66 -10.97 11.89
C THR A 104 2.34 -9.61 12.07
N ALA A 105 3.65 -9.54 11.90
CA ALA A 105 4.42 -8.29 11.96
C ALA A 105 4.74 -7.73 10.56
N LEU A 106 4.14 -8.26 9.51
CA LEU A 106 4.34 -7.79 8.14
C LEU A 106 3.51 -6.53 7.91
N SER A 107 4.04 -5.56 7.18
CA SER A 107 3.34 -4.33 6.79
C SER A 107 2.24 -4.59 5.75
N GLY A 108 1.31 -3.64 5.56
CA GLY A 108 0.29 -3.71 4.51
C GLY A 108 0.89 -3.82 3.10
N THR A 109 2.02 -3.14 2.84
CA THR A 109 2.79 -3.31 1.59
C THR A 109 3.30 -4.74 1.45
N GLY A 110 3.75 -5.36 2.54
CA GLY A 110 4.20 -6.75 2.54
C GLY A 110 3.05 -7.73 2.27
N VAL A 111 1.87 -7.52 2.86
CA VAL A 111 0.65 -8.30 2.55
C VAL A 111 0.28 -8.16 1.08
N THR A 112 0.29 -6.93 0.55
CA THR A 112 0.03 -6.63 -0.86
C THR A 112 1.03 -7.34 -1.77
N HIS A 113 2.33 -7.35 -1.40
CA HIS A 113 3.37 -8.04 -2.15
C HIS A 113 3.13 -9.55 -2.21
N LYS A 114 2.79 -10.20 -1.11
CA LYS A 114 2.45 -11.62 -1.09
C LYS A 114 1.24 -11.95 -1.97
N PHE A 115 0.23 -11.10 -1.97
CA PHE A 115 -0.90 -11.25 -2.90
C PHE A 115 -0.45 -11.17 -4.35
N VAL A 116 0.35 -10.16 -4.69
CA VAL A 116 0.89 -9.98 -6.05
C VAL A 116 1.79 -11.14 -6.47
N GLN A 117 2.63 -11.66 -5.56
CA GLN A 117 3.43 -12.87 -5.82
C GLN A 117 2.55 -14.07 -6.14
N SER A 118 1.50 -14.33 -5.34
CA SER A 118 0.57 -15.44 -5.59
C SER A 118 -0.16 -15.30 -6.92
N CYS A 119 -0.57 -14.08 -7.30
CA CYS A 119 -1.14 -13.82 -8.62
C CYS A 119 -0.13 -14.09 -9.74
N ALA A 120 1.09 -13.60 -9.58
CA ALA A 120 2.16 -13.76 -10.57
C ALA A 120 2.52 -15.23 -10.79
N GLU A 121 2.64 -16.01 -9.70
CA GLU A 121 2.85 -17.45 -9.76
C GLU A 121 1.71 -18.16 -10.50
N SER A 122 0.46 -17.82 -10.14
CA SER A 122 -0.74 -18.42 -10.76
C SER A 122 -0.85 -18.10 -12.26
N TRP A 123 -0.35 -16.94 -12.66
CA TRP A 123 -0.40 -16.47 -14.07
C TRP A 123 0.91 -16.70 -14.82
N ASN A 124 1.87 -17.39 -14.20
CA ASN A 124 3.21 -17.65 -14.74
C ASN A 124 3.94 -16.37 -15.20
N ILE A 125 3.90 -15.34 -14.33
CA ILE A 125 4.57 -14.05 -14.55
C ILE A 125 5.81 -13.98 -13.68
N ASP A 126 6.95 -13.68 -14.29
CA ASP A 126 8.17 -13.38 -13.54
C ASP A 126 8.16 -11.92 -13.09
N LEU A 127 8.26 -11.70 -11.79
CA LEU A 127 8.40 -10.39 -11.17
C LEU A 127 9.87 -9.99 -10.96
N GLY A 128 10.80 -10.95 -10.98
CA GLY A 128 12.20 -10.69 -10.63
C GLY A 128 12.34 -10.03 -9.26
N ASP A 129 13.10 -8.95 -9.21
CA ASP A 129 13.38 -8.19 -7.98
C ASP A 129 12.37 -7.07 -7.69
N LEU A 130 11.29 -6.97 -8.48
CA LEU A 130 10.34 -5.87 -8.37
C LEU A 130 9.64 -5.85 -7.01
N TYR A 131 9.47 -4.64 -6.49
CA TYR A 131 8.67 -4.30 -5.30
C TYR A 131 9.29 -4.64 -3.93
N TYR A 132 10.41 -5.36 -3.85
CA TYR A 132 11.07 -5.65 -2.57
C TYR A 132 11.54 -4.39 -1.85
N ASP A 133 11.97 -3.38 -2.57
CA ASP A 133 12.37 -2.06 -2.07
C ASP A 133 11.19 -1.29 -1.46
N LEU A 134 9.99 -1.38 -2.08
CA LEU A 134 8.76 -0.81 -1.52
C LEU A 134 8.41 -1.48 -0.19
N VAL A 135 8.47 -2.82 -0.13
CA VAL A 135 8.19 -3.59 1.10
C VAL A 135 9.22 -3.26 2.19
N ALA A 136 10.51 -3.26 1.85
CA ALA A 136 11.57 -2.93 2.81
C ALA A 136 11.40 -1.53 3.41
N THR A 137 11.07 -0.54 2.56
CA THR A 137 10.82 0.83 2.98
C THR A 137 9.59 0.92 3.88
N SER A 138 8.53 0.20 3.54
CA SER A 138 7.29 0.15 4.31
C SER A 138 7.52 -0.45 5.70
N ILE A 139 8.17 -1.61 5.80
CA ILE A 139 8.47 -2.28 7.08
C ILE A 139 9.19 -1.31 8.05
N ILE A 140 10.15 -0.52 7.55
CA ILE A 140 10.87 0.45 8.37
C ILE A 140 10.01 1.66 8.73
N SER A 141 9.24 2.18 7.77
CA SER A 141 8.44 3.40 7.99
C SER A 141 7.22 3.18 8.86
N ASP A 142 6.71 1.95 8.90
CA ASP A 142 5.58 1.53 9.74
C ASP A 142 6.03 0.91 11.08
N ILE A 143 7.33 0.91 11.36
CA ILE A 143 7.94 0.44 12.60
C ILE A 143 7.57 -1.03 12.90
N CYS A 144 7.51 -1.86 11.86
CA CYS A 144 7.22 -3.28 12.00
C CYS A 144 8.31 -4.00 12.81
N ASP A 145 7.94 -5.12 13.46
CA ASP A 145 8.88 -5.91 14.25
C ASP A 145 9.99 -6.52 13.38
N LEU A 146 11.24 -6.17 13.67
CA LEU A 146 12.43 -6.64 12.97
C LEU A 146 13.03 -7.93 13.57
N THR A 147 12.39 -8.51 14.56
CA THR A 147 12.83 -9.81 15.12
C THR A 147 12.44 -10.96 14.21
N THR A 148 11.43 -10.79 13.36
CA THR A 148 10.99 -11.82 12.40
C THR A 148 11.99 -12.00 11.27
N LEU A 149 12.25 -13.26 10.90
CA LEU A 149 13.19 -13.58 9.82
C LEU A 149 12.72 -13.02 8.47
N GLU A 150 11.43 -13.07 8.23
CA GLU A 150 10.83 -12.61 6.98
C GLU A 150 11.01 -11.10 6.78
N ASN A 151 10.70 -10.26 7.80
CA ASN A 151 10.91 -8.82 7.70
C ASN A 151 12.38 -8.47 7.48
N ARG A 152 13.29 -9.19 8.15
CA ARG A 152 14.74 -9.03 7.95
C ARG A 152 15.19 -9.42 6.54
N ALA A 153 14.60 -10.49 5.98
CA ALA A 153 14.88 -10.91 4.61
C ALA A 153 14.41 -9.85 3.59
N TYR A 154 13.18 -9.32 3.76
CA TYR A 154 12.68 -8.22 2.92
C TYR A 154 13.58 -6.99 2.98
N ILE A 155 13.99 -6.58 4.18
CA ILE A 155 14.85 -5.40 4.38
C ILE A 155 16.21 -5.59 3.71
N LYS A 156 16.85 -6.76 3.94
CA LYS A 156 18.14 -7.03 3.34
C LYS A 156 18.05 -7.02 1.82
N TYR A 157 17.12 -7.81 1.28
CA TYR A 157 17.00 -7.97 -0.16
C TYR A 157 16.55 -6.68 -0.85
N GLY A 158 15.53 -6.01 -0.31
CA GLY A 158 14.97 -4.81 -0.93
C GLY A 158 15.93 -3.62 -0.94
N PHE A 159 16.82 -3.49 0.06
CA PHE A 159 17.83 -2.43 0.05
C PHE A 159 19.09 -2.77 -0.76
N GLU A 160 19.30 -4.05 -1.07
CA GLU A 160 20.33 -4.48 -2.02
C GLU A 160 19.86 -4.39 -3.48
N HIS A 161 18.52 -4.41 -3.73
CA HIS A 161 17.88 -4.44 -5.05
C HIS A 161 16.83 -3.35 -5.16
N ILE A 162 17.27 -2.11 -5.31
CA ILE A 162 16.36 -0.96 -5.48
C ILE A 162 15.94 -0.90 -6.95
N THR A 163 14.64 -1.04 -7.20
CA THR A 163 14.05 -1.10 -8.54
C THR A 163 13.10 0.07 -8.83
N ASP A 164 12.61 0.75 -7.78
CA ASP A 164 11.74 1.90 -7.93
C ASP A 164 12.56 3.20 -8.12
N PRO A 165 12.44 3.91 -9.26
CA PRO A 165 13.24 5.10 -9.53
C PRO A 165 12.99 6.25 -8.55
N MET A 166 11.75 6.39 -8.05
CA MET A 166 11.42 7.45 -7.09
C MET A 166 12.02 7.13 -5.72
N LEU A 167 12.01 5.86 -5.28
CA LEU A 167 12.71 5.46 -4.06
C LEU A 167 14.22 5.62 -4.19
N GLU A 168 14.81 5.28 -5.33
CA GLU A 168 16.24 5.49 -5.58
C GLU A 168 16.63 6.96 -5.45
N LEU A 169 15.83 7.86 -6.07
CA LEU A 169 16.01 9.30 -5.94
C LEU A 169 15.92 9.76 -4.47
N MET A 170 14.89 9.30 -3.75
CA MET A 170 14.70 9.65 -2.34
C MET A 170 15.84 9.11 -1.47
N PHE A 171 16.30 7.91 -1.69
CA PHE A 171 17.41 7.30 -0.96
C PHE A 171 18.71 8.09 -1.20
N THR A 172 18.97 8.46 -2.44
CA THR A 172 20.13 9.30 -2.79
C THR A 172 20.06 10.67 -2.10
N LYS A 173 18.87 11.27 -2.04
CA LYS A 173 18.68 12.62 -1.49
C LYS A 173 18.67 12.65 0.03
N PHE A 174 18.07 11.66 0.68
CA PHE A 174 17.75 11.72 2.11
C PHE A 174 18.53 10.72 2.98
N ASN A 175 18.96 9.58 2.46
CA ASN A 175 19.61 8.54 3.26
C ASN A 175 21.11 8.79 3.44
N ARG A 176 21.47 9.85 4.16
CA ARG A 176 22.88 10.21 4.44
C ARG A 176 23.68 9.12 5.15
N LYS A 177 23.00 8.15 5.77
CA LYS A 177 23.62 7.00 6.48
C LYS A 177 23.55 5.70 5.68
N GLY A 178 23.24 5.79 4.37
CA GLY A 178 23.13 4.65 3.46
C GLY A 178 21.74 3.98 3.44
N ASN A 179 21.57 3.08 2.48
CA ASN A 179 20.34 2.31 2.29
C ASN A 179 20.31 1.13 3.27
N ASN A 180 19.92 1.42 4.48
CA ASN A 180 19.80 0.49 5.60
C ASN A 180 18.68 0.97 6.53
N PRO A 181 18.24 0.17 7.53
CA PRO A 181 17.14 0.55 8.41
C PRO A 181 17.31 1.93 9.06
N ILE A 182 18.51 2.27 9.50
CA ILE A 182 18.78 3.57 10.16
C ILE A 182 18.69 4.72 9.14
N GLY A 183 19.28 4.54 7.95
CA GLY A 183 19.23 5.52 6.87
C GLY A 183 17.79 5.82 6.45
N VAL A 184 16.98 4.79 6.26
CA VAL A 184 15.57 4.93 5.88
C VAL A 184 14.73 5.51 6.99
N SER A 185 14.88 5.07 8.24
CA SER A 185 14.13 5.60 9.40
C SER A 185 14.32 7.10 9.61
N TRP A 186 15.53 7.60 9.40
CA TRP A 186 15.88 9.01 9.65
C TRP A 186 15.99 9.85 8.36
N GLY A 187 16.01 9.22 7.21
CA GLY A 187 16.13 9.85 5.90
C GLY A 187 14.82 9.85 5.12
N THR A 188 14.49 8.73 4.50
CA THR A 188 13.37 8.63 3.55
C THR A 188 12.01 8.55 4.22
N ALA A 189 11.85 7.82 5.33
CA ALA A 189 10.55 7.62 5.97
C ALA A 189 9.93 8.93 6.51
N PRO A 190 10.66 9.86 7.18
CA PRO A 190 10.07 11.08 7.70
C PRO A 190 9.45 11.99 6.62
N PRO A 191 10.10 12.32 5.49
CA PRO A 191 9.47 13.13 4.44
C PRO A 191 8.25 12.45 3.82
N ILE A 192 8.29 11.13 3.58
CA ILE A 192 7.10 10.42 3.07
C ILE A 192 5.97 10.49 4.09
N ASN A 193 6.23 10.22 5.37
CA ASN A 193 5.21 10.28 6.41
C ASN A 193 4.65 11.70 6.59
N SER A 194 5.49 12.73 6.49
CA SER A 194 5.05 14.12 6.54
C SER A 194 4.13 14.46 5.38
N LEU A 195 4.50 14.04 4.17
CA LEU A 195 3.68 14.24 2.97
C LEU A 195 2.33 13.51 3.10
N CYS A 196 2.34 12.22 3.46
CA CYS A 196 1.13 11.41 3.57
C CYS A 196 0.15 11.92 4.63
N ARG A 197 0.64 12.58 5.68
CA ARG A 197 -0.15 13.11 6.80
C ARG A 197 -0.41 14.61 6.71
N GLY A 198 0.19 15.28 5.74
CA GLY A 198 -0.01 16.71 5.48
C GLY A 198 -1.40 17.02 4.92
N ASP A 199 -1.74 18.29 4.85
CA ASP A 199 -3.03 18.75 4.32
C ASP A 199 -2.97 19.05 2.81
N ASP A 200 -1.78 19.01 2.21
CA ASP A 200 -1.60 19.25 0.77
C ASP A 200 -1.99 18.00 -0.03
N GLN A 201 -3.22 17.99 -0.49
CA GLN A 201 -3.80 16.89 -1.27
C GLN A 201 -3.10 16.75 -2.63
N GLN A 202 -2.74 17.85 -3.28
CA GLN A 202 -2.09 17.80 -4.58
C GLN A 202 -0.70 17.16 -4.46
N ALA A 203 0.08 17.55 -3.47
CA ALA A 203 1.39 16.96 -3.23
C ALA A 203 1.33 15.44 -2.96
N LYS A 204 0.26 14.94 -2.27
CA LYS A 204 0.04 13.50 -2.08
C LYS A 204 -0.21 12.79 -3.41
N ILE A 205 -1.06 13.37 -4.25
CA ILE A 205 -1.39 12.84 -5.58
C ILE A 205 -0.14 12.81 -6.45
N ASP A 206 0.59 13.92 -6.52
CA ASP A 206 1.81 14.05 -7.34
C ASP A 206 2.87 13.04 -6.92
N PHE A 207 3.07 12.87 -5.62
CA PHE A 207 4.00 11.87 -5.08
C PHE A 207 3.59 10.44 -5.47
N PHE A 208 2.30 10.11 -5.31
CA PHE A 208 1.79 8.80 -5.73
C PHE A 208 1.95 8.59 -7.23
N MET A 209 1.64 9.60 -8.05
CA MET A 209 1.79 9.52 -9.50
C MET A 209 3.26 9.37 -9.91
N ALA A 210 4.20 10.03 -9.22
CA ALA A 210 5.63 9.82 -9.43
C ALA A 210 6.06 8.39 -9.08
N LEU A 211 5.61 7.84 -7.94
CA LEU A 211 5.86 6.45 -7.55
C LEU A 211 5.32 5.44 -8.58
N VAL A 212 4.13 5.66 -9.14
CA VAL A 212 3.57 4.76 -10.16
C VAL A 212 4.14 4.99 -11.56
N GLY A 213 5.06 5.95 -11.74
CA GLY A 213 5.72 6.25 -13.01
C GLY A 213 4.84 7.03 -13.99
N LYS A 214 3.86 7.79 -13.49
CA LYS A 214 2.94 8.64 -14.29
C LYS A 214 3.06 10.13 -13.96
N GLY A 215 3.94 10.52 -13.04
CA GLY A 215 4.19 11.92 -12.65
C GLY A 215 5.50 12.45 -13.17
N ASP A 216 5.67 13.78 -13.13
CA ASP A 216 6.95 14.42 -13.34
C ASP A 216 7.84 14.18 -12.12
N MET A 217 9.11 13.83 -12.35
CA MET A 217 10.11 13.61 -11.29
C MET A 217 11.05 14.80 -11.10
N ASP A 218 10.70 15.98 -11.68
CA ASP A 218 11.49 17.21 -11.60
C ASP A 218 11.39 17.92 -10.24
#